data_47948cad88be9bd28f3f8e2cbd7cf591
#
_entry.id   47948cad88be9bd28f3f8e2cbd7cf591
#
_cell.length_a   1.000
_cell.length_b   1.000
_cell.length_c   1.000
_cell.angle_alpha   90.00
_cell.angle_beta   90.00
_cell.angle_gamma   90.00
#
_symmetry.space_group_name_H-M   'P 1'
#
loop_
_entity.id
_entity.type
_entity.pdbx_description
1 polymer ?
#
loop_
_entity_poly.entity_id
_entity_poly.type
_entity_poly.pdbx_seq_one_letter_code
_entity_poly.pdbx_strand_id
1 'polypeptide(L)'
;NTADRRKKLEELTAQREPHYMEVADIVIDTGRPNVQSMVQTILMQLASLECEASPNCVIHAEPSMNEQSKMLLSVDLDERSYPIAIGPGLLADADALLRHISGHKVAIVTNTTVAPLYLGRLQAALASDGREVICIVLPDGEEYKNWASLMQIFDALLANKCDRKTTLVALGGGVIGDLT
;
A
#
# COMPACT_ATOMS: atom_id res chain seq x y z
N ASN A 1 6.24 30.77 -11.52
CA ASN A 1 7.18 31.45 -10.65
C ASN A 1 7.58 30.54 -9.50
N THR A 2 8.76 29.93 -9.57
CA THR A 2 9.21 28.86 -8.66
C THR A 2 9.43 29.38 -7.22
N ALA A 3 9.86 30.65 -7.09
CA ALA A 3 10.11 31.28 -5.80
C ALA A 3 8.80 31.51 -4.99
N ASP A 4 7.69 31.78 -5.64
CA ASP A 4 6.39 31.98 -5.02
C ASP A 4 5.81 30.65 -4.47
N ARG A 5 6.04 29.54 -5.15
CA ARG A 5 5.60 28.20 -4.69
C ARG A 5 6.36 27.75 -3.44
N ARG A 6 7.66 27.99 -3.38
CA ARG A 6 8.47 27.62 -2.22
C ARG A 6 8.05 28.41 -0.98
N LYS A 7 7.89 29.73 -1.12
CA LYS A 7 7.43 30.58 -0.03
C LYS A 7 6.05 30.16 0.49
N LYS A 8 5.12 29.83 -0.41
CA LYS A 8 3.80 29.34 -0.05
C LYS A 8 3.82 28.00 0.67
N LEU A 9 4.75 27.12 0.29
CA LEU A 9 4.97 25.83 0.97
C LEU A 9 5.52 26.04 2.38
N GLU A 10 6.49 26.94 2.55
CA GLU A 10 7.07 27.28 3.84
C GLU A 10 6.02 27.91 4.78
N GLU A 11 5.16 28.80 4.27
CA GLU A 11 4.04 29.37 5.01
C GLU A 11 3.01 28.31 5.44
N LEU A 12 2.65 27.40 4.55
CA LEU A 12 1.72 26.30 4.86
C LEU A 12 2.32 25.31 5.87
N THR A 13 3.61 25.02 5.77
CA THR A 13 4.32 24.16 6.72
C THR A 13 4.31 24.82 8.10
N ALA A 14 4.69 26.09 8.20
CA ALA A 14 4.70 26.81 9.47
C ALA A 14 3.30 26.90 10.14
N GLN A 15 2.22 26.92 9.35
CA GLN A 15 0.86 26.90 9.89
C GLN A 15 0.41 25.53 10.38
N ARG A 16 0.85 24.44 9.72
CA ARG A 16 0.38 23.08 9.99
C ARG A 16 1.27 22.30 10.96
N GLU A 17 2.56 22.60 10.97
CA GLU A 17 3.54 21.92 11.80
C GLU A 17 3.14 21.88 13.30
N PRO A 18 2.66 22.96 13.94
CA PRO A 18 2.21 22.90 15.32
C PRO A 18 1.07 21.90 15.56
N HIS A 19 0.12 21.79 14.62
CA HIS A 19 -0.99 20.84 14.72
C HIS A 19 -0.54 19.38 14.52
N TYR A 20 0.43 19.16 13.62
CA TYR A 20 1.01 17.82 13.46
C TYR A 20 1.80 17.40 14.69
N MET A 21 2.56 18.32 15.28
CA MET A 21 3.34 18.04 16.50
C MET A 21 2.44 17.77 17.71
N GLU A 22 1.26 18.37 17.78
CA GLU A 22 0.29 18.16 18.87
C GLU A 22 -0.34 16.75 18.85
N VAL A 23 -0.52 16.17 17.66
CA VAL A 23 -1.19 14.86 17.49
C VAL A 23 -0.23 13.73 17.14
N ALA A 24 1.06 14.00 16.96
CA ALA A 24 2.04 13.01 16.58
C ALA A 24 2.55 12.25 17.81
N ASP A 25 2.37 10.94 17.84
CA ASP A 25 2.96 10.07 18.84
C ASP A 25 4.48 9.92 18.62
N ILE A 26 4.93 10.02 17.37
CA ILE A 26 6.34 9.91 16.97
C ILE A 26 6.67 10.97 15.92
N VAL A 27 7.78 11.67 16.13
CA VAL A 27 8.35 12.63 15.16
C VAL A 27 9.73 12.15 14.74
N ILE A 28 9.95 12.01 13.43
CA ILE A 28 11.21 11.55 12.87
C ILE A 28 11.78 12.62 11.95
N ASP A 29 13.01 13.05 12.26
CA ASP A 29 13.78 13.94 11.38
C ASP A 29 14.39 13.15 10.21
N THR A 30 13.94 13.47 9.00
CA THR A 30 14.38 12.82 7.76
C THR A 30 15.57 13.51 7.10
N GLY A 31 16.25 14.43 7.78
CA GLY A 31 17.25 15.35 7.24
C GLY A 31 18.51 14.76 6.60
N ARG A 32 18.85 13.46 6.79
CA ARG A 32 19.92 12.71 6.05
C ARG A 32 19.95 11.21 6.35
N PRO A 33 18.91 10.47 6.45
CA PRO A 33 19.05 9.08 6.84
C PRO A 33 19.29 8.17 5.64
N ASN A 34 20.12 7.18 5.90
CA ASN A 34 20.03 5.93 5.18
C ASN A 34 18.72 5.24 5.64
N VAL A 35 17.99 4.63 4.72
CA VAL A 35 16.67 4.01 4.96
C VAL A 35 16.71 3.01 6.13
N GLN A 36 17.78 2.23 6.27
CA GLN A 36 17.94 1.25 7.36
C GLN A 36 18.02 1.91 8.73
N SER A 37 18.73 3.04 8.84
CA SER A 37 18.80 3.80 10.08
C SER A 37 17.46 4.40 10.48
N MET A 38 16.68 4.87 9.51
CA MET A 38 15.33 5.40 9.73
C MET A 38 14.39 4.31 10.24
N VAL A 39 14.38 3.15 9.59
CA VAL A 39 13.58 1.98 10.01
C VAL A 39 13.93 1.58 11.44
N GLN A 40 15.22 1.50 11.80
CA GLN A 40 15.63 1.17 13.17
C GLN A 40 15.15 2.22 14.18
N THR A 41 15.23 3.50 13.85
CA THR A 41 14.75 4.58 14.72
C THR A 41 13.24 4.47 14.96
N ILE A 42 12.46 4.21 13.90
CA ILE A 42 11.01 3.99 14.01
C ILE A 42 10.71 2.80 14.93
N LEU A 43 11.37 1.67 14.71
CA LEU A 43 11.15 0.47 15.51
C LEU A 43 11.50 0.67 16.97
N MET A 44 12.60 1.38 17.27
CA MET A 44 12.98 1.71 18.65
C MET A 44 11.95 2.63 19.33
N GLN A 45 11.44 3.62 18.64
CA GLN A 45 10.44 4.54 19.19
C GLN A 45 9.09 3.86 19.39
N LEU A 46 8.65 3.01 18.49
CA LEU A 46 7.43 2.19 18.64
C LEU A 46 7.55 1.25 19.85
N ALA A 47 8.68 0.56 20.01
CA ALA A 47 8.93 -0.30 21.16
C ALA A 47 8.91 0.46 22.50
N SER A 48 9.33 1.72 22.50
CA SER A 48 9.29 2.59 23.70
C SER A 48 7.86 2.97 24.08
N LEU A 49 7.00 3.27 23.10
CA LEU A 49 5.58 3.57 23.35
C LEU A 49 4.82 2.36 23.91
N GLU A 50 5.10 1.16 23.41
CA GLU A 50 4.49 -0.07 23.91
C GLU A 50 4.93 -0.37 25.37
N CYS A 51 6.15 0.01 25.75
CA CYS A 51 6.68 -0.21 27.11
C CYS A 51 6.03 0.72 28.15
N GLU A 52 5.64 1.93 27.79
CA GLU A 52 4.94 2.86 28.70
C GLU A 52 3.48 2.44 28.95
N ALA A 53 2.87 1.69 28.03
CA ALA A 53 1.48 1.22 28.14
C ALA A 53 1.32 -0.04 29.01
N SER A 54 2.40 -0.73 29.42
CA SER A 54 2.30 -1.96 30.23
C SER A 54 3.50 -2.13 31.17
N PRO A 55 3.34 -2.04 32.51
CA PRO A 55 4.43 -2.11 33.47
C PRO A 55 5.08 -3.50 33.67
N ASN A 56 4.69 -4.49 32.87
CA ASN A 56 5.19 -5.87 32.97
C ASN A 56 5.69 -6.46 31.63
N CYS A 57 6.01 -5.65 30.65
CA CYS A 57 6.51 -6.15 29.37
C CYS A 57 8.05 -6.24 29.41
N VAL A 58 8.56 -7.42 29.68
CA VAL A 58 9.96 -7.77 29.44
C VAL A 58 10.07 -8.24 27.98
N ILE A 59 10.41 -7.33 27.08
CA ILE A 59 10.64 -7.68 25.67
C ILE A 59 12.08 -8.20 25.58
N HIS A 60 12.24 -9.51 25.50
CA HIS A 60 13.41 -10.13 24.89
C HIS A 60 13.23 -10.06 23.36
N ALA A 61 13.53 -8.91 22.77
CA ALA A 61 13.60 -8.78 21.31
C ALA A 61 14.99 -9.25 20.86
N GLU A 62 15.16 -10.54 20.71
CA GLU A 62 16.10 -11.08 19.73
C GLU A 62 15.44 -10.87 18.37
N PRO A 63 16.06 -10.17 17.39
CA PRO A 63 15.54 -10.11 16.03
C PRO A 63 15.82 -11.45 15.33
N SER A 64 15.05 -12.46 15.68
CA SER A 64 14.89 -13.63 14.86
C SER A 64 14.10 -13.23 13.65
N MET A 65 14.76 -12.87 12.57
CA MET A 65 14.20 -12.76 11.23
C MET A 65 13.70 -14.14 10.80
N ASN A 66 12.58 -14.56 11.37
CA ASN A 66 11.88 -15.72 10.89
C ASN A 66 11.09 -15.28 9.65
N GLU A 67 11.46 -15.80 8.48
CA GLU A 67 10.85 -15.51 7.17
C GLU A 67 9.34 -15.80 7.08
N GLN A 68 8.69 -16.11 8.20
CA GLN A 68 7.30 -16.57 8.26
C GLN A 68 6.35 -15.67 9.07
N SER A 69 6.80 -14.57 9.66
CA SER A 69 5.89 -13.71 10.46
C SER A 69 5.09 -12.77 9.54
N LYS A 70 3.86 -13.15 9.27
CA LYS A 70 2.86 -12.25 8.66
C LYS A 70 2.20 -11.46 9.79
N MET A 71 2.16 -10.13 9.67
CA MET A 71 1.42 -9.23 10.55
C MET A 71 0.06 -8.94 9.93
N LEU A 72 -0.99 -9.01 10.73
CA LEU A 72 -2.34 -8.65 10.32
C LEU A 72 -2.83 -7.50 11.20
N LEU A 73 -3.09 -6.36 10.60
CA LEU A 73 -3.71 -5.20 11.23
C LEU A 73 -5.15 -5.09 10.77
N SER A 74 -6.05 -4.68 11.64
CA SER A 74 -7.43 -4.39 11.28
C SER A 74 -7.66 -2.88 11.36
N VAL A 75 -8.14 -2.29 10.27
CA VAL A 75 -8.65 -0.92 10.28
C VAL A 75 -10.14 -0.99 10.59
N ASP A 76 -10.50 -0.54 11.79
CA ASP A 76 -11.87 -0.58 12.27
C ASP A 76 -12.65 0.66 11.81
N LEU A 77 -13.60 0.45 10.90
CA LEU A 77 -14.49 1.46 10.33
C LEU A 77 -15.95 0.95 10.31
N ASP A 78 -16.35 0.24 11.35
CA ASP A 78 -17.65 -0.43 11.43
C ASP A 78 -17.87 -1.37 10.21
N GLU A 79 -18.94 -1.14 9.44
CA GLU A 79 -19.26 -1.95 8.24
C GLU A 79 -18.25 -1.86 7.11
N ARG A 80 -17.33 -0.90 7.18
CA ARG A 80 -16.26 -0.67 6.16
C ARG A 80 -14.88 -1.10 6.65
N SER A 81 -14.81 -1.83 7.75
CA SER A 81 -13.56 -2.34 8.29
C SER A 81 -12.83 -3.25 7.30
N TYR A 82 -11.51 -3.16 7.25
CA TYR A 82 -10.69 -3.97 6.35
C TYR A 82 -9.37 -4.38 6.99
N PRO A 83 -8.79 -5.54 6.60
CA PRO A 83 -7.50 -5.98 7.09
C PRO A 83 -6.36 -5.39 6.25
N ILE A 84 -5.22 -5.15 6.91
CA ILE A 84 -3.93 -4.90 6.27
C ILE A 84 -3.00 -6.06 6.63
N ALA A 85 -2.56 -6.82 5.64
CA ALA A 85 -1.61 -7.91 5.84
C ALA A 85 -0.21 -7.45 5.38
N ILE A 86 0.78 -7.61 6.25
CA ILE A 86 2.17 -7.24 5.99
C ILE A 86 3.05 -8.46 6.20
N GLY A 87 3.90 -8.77 5.24
CA GLY A 87 4.83 -9.89 5.37
C GLY A 87 5.29 -10.45 4.02
N PRO A 88 6.25 -11.37 4.05
CA PRO A 88 6.72 -12.04 2.86
C PRO A 88 5.69 -13.04 2.32
N GLY A 89 5.72 -13.27 1.00
CA GLY A 89 4.96 -14.33 0.35
C GLY A 89 3.43 -14.15 0.32
N LEU A 90 2.88 -12.97 0.64
CA LEU A 90 1.44 -12.73 0.64
C LEU A 90 0.78 -12.97 -0.71
N LEU A 91 1.46 -12.65 -1.82
CA LEU A 91 0.96 -12.91 -3.18
C LEU A 91 0.96 -14.39 -3.57
N ALA A 92 1.65 -15.26 -2.81
CA ALA A 92 1.61 -16.71 -3.01
C ALA A 92 0.46 -17.38 -2.23
N ASP A 93 -0.18 -16.64 -1.31
CA ASP A 93 -1.30 -17.11 -0.50
C ASP A 93 -2.61 -16.82 -1.25
N ALA A 94 -2.93 -17.68 -2.22
CA ALA A 94 -4.12 -17.53 -3.06
C ALA A 94 -5.41 -17.47 -2.22
N ASP A 95 -5.52 -18.29 -1.18
CA ASP A 95 -6.72 -18.35 -0.33
C ASP A 95 -6.92 -17.05 0.46
N ALA A 96 -5.84 -16.40 0.91
CA ALA A 96 -5.91 -15.12 1.58
C ALA A 96 -6.40 -14.01 0.65
N LEU A 97 -5.96 -14.03 -0.62
CA LEU A 97 -6.38 -13.05 -1.64
C LEU A 97 -7.83 -13.29 -2.08
N LEU A 98 -8.20 -14.54 -2.35
CA LEU A 98 -9.50 -14.92 -2.89
C LEU A 98 -10.66 -14.59 -1.95
N ARG A 99 -10.43 -14.59 -0.64
CA ARG A 99 -11.45 -14.21 0.37
C ARG A 99 -11.96 -12.79 0.22
N HIS A 100 -11.15 -11.89 -0.34
CA HIS A 100 -11.48 -10.47 -0.51
C HIS A 100 -12.00 -10.14 -1.92
N ILE A 101 -12.03 -11.13 -2.82
CA ILE A 101 -12.45 -10.95 -4.19
C ILE A 101 -13.85 -11.52 -4.38
N SER A 102 -14.78 -10.63 -4.62
CA SER A 102 -16.16 -10.99 -4.96
C SER A 102 -16.35 -10.94 -6.48
N GLY A 103 -17.19 -11.82 -7.00
CA GLY A 103 -17.49 -11.87 -8.43
C GLY A 103 -16.59 -12.81 -9.23
N HIS A 104 -16.96 -12.99 -10.50
CA HIS A 104 -16.30 -13.95 -11.41
C HIS A 104 -15.22 -13.29 -12.28
N LYS A 105 -15.25 -11.97 -12.38
CA LYS A 105 -14.33 -11.18 -13.20
C LYS A 105 -13.45 -10.31 -12.34
N VAL A 106 -12.13 -10.31 -12.61
CA VAL A 106 -11.13 -9.55 -11.88
C VAL A 106 -10.28 -8.75 -12.86
N ALA A 107 -10.10 -7.47 -12.64
CA ALA A 107 -9.17 -6.64 -13.40
C ALA A 107 -7.99 -6.22 -12.53
N ILE A 108 -6.79 -6.65 -12.91
CA ILE A 108 -5.53 -6.30 -12.24
C ILE A 108 -4.95 -5.09 -12.96
N VAL A 109 -4.77 -4.00 -12.22
CA VAL A 109 -4.07 -2.80 -12.71
C VAL A 109 -2.67 -2.79 -12.12
N THR A 110 -1.66 -2.64 -12.97
CA THR A 110 -0.25 -2.65 -12.57
C THR A 110 0.56 -1.74 -13.50
N ASN A 111 1.88 -1.66 -13.29
CA ASN A 111 2.78 -0.92 -14.16
C ASN A 111 3.87 -1.81 -14.80
N THR A 112 4.59 -1.25 -15.75
CA THR A 112 5.66 -1.94 -16.50
C THR A 112 6.81 -2.44 -15.64
N THR A 113 7.06 -1.85 -14.47
CA THR A 113 8.11 -2.26 -13.54
C THR A 113 7.66 -3.42 -12.65
N VAL A 114 6.42 -3.39 -12.14
CA VAL A 114 5.90 -4.38 -11.20
C VAL A 114 5.39 -5.63 -11.90
N ALA A 115 4.81 -5.48 -13.10
CA ALA A 115 4.21 -6.59 -13.85
C ALA A 115 5.16 -7.78 -14.07
N PRO A 116 6.42 -7.61 -14.55
CA PRO A 116 7.33 -8.73 -14.77
C PRO A 116 7.67 -9.52 -13.50
N LEU A 117 7.57 -8.88 -12.34
CA LEU A 117 7.95 -9.46 -11.05
C LEU A 117 6.82 -10.26 -10.40
N TYR A 118 5.58 -9.78 -10.51
CA TYR A 118 4.48 -10.27 -9.67
C TYR A 118 3.20 -10.63 -10.42
N LEU A 119 2.93 -10.04 -11.60
CA LEU A 119 1.66 -10.20 -12.30
C LEU A 119 1.35 -11.67 -12.62
N GLY A 120 2.34 -12.41 -13.13
CA GLY A 120 2.12 -13.80 -13.54
C GLY A 120 1.70 -14.71 -12.38
N ARG A 121 2.25 -14.50 -11.17
CA ARG A 121 1.87 -15.26 -9.97
C ARG A 121 0.45 -14.95 -9.53
N LEU A 122 0.11 -13.67 -9.47
CA LEU A 122 -1.22 -13.22 -9.06
C LEU A 122 -2.28 -13.68 -10.08
N GLN A 123 -2.01 -13.54 -11.37
CA GLN A 123 -2.90 -14.00 -12.43
C GLN A 123 -3.16 -15.51 -12.36
N ALA A 124 -2.11 -16.32 -12.15
CA ALA A 124 -2.24 -17.76 -12.02
C ALA A 124 -3.08 -18.15 -10.80
N ALA A 125 -2.86 -17.50 -9.66
CA ALA A 125 -3.62 -17.72 -8.44
C ALA A 125 -5.12 -17.43 -8.62
N LEU A 126 -5.47 -16.32 -9.28
CA LEU A 126 -6.86 -15.94 -9.54
C LEU A 126 -7.52 -16.80 -10.60
N ALA A 127 -6.79 -17.18 -11.64
CA ALA A 127 -7.30 -18.05 -12.71
C ALA A 127 -7.58 -19.48 -12.23
N SER A 128 -6.80 -19.99 -11.27
CA SER A 128 -7.01 -21.34 -10.69
C SER A 128 -8.36 -21.48 -9.98
N ASP A 129 -8.97 -20.38 -9.54
CA ASP A 129 -10.31 -20.32 -8.95
C ASP A 129 -11.43 -20.19 -10.02
N GLY A 130 -11.11 -20.31 -11.29
CA GLY A 130 -12.06 -20.23 -12.41
C GLY A 130 -12.52 -18.79 -12.72
N ARG A 131 -11.80 -17.78 -12.27
CA ARG A 131 -12.11 -16.36 -12.53
C ARG A 131 -11.56 -15.92 -13.88
N GLU A 132 -12.31 -15.03 -14.54
CA GLU A 132 -11.82 -14.33 -15.71
C GLU A 132 -10.92 -13.17 -15.28
N VAL A 133 -9.63 -13.23 -15.63
CA VAL A 133 -8.62 -12.25 -15.20
C VAL A 133 -8.22 -11.36 -16.38
N ILE A 134 -8.39 -10.06 -16.19
CA ILE A 134 -8.00 -9.01 -17.13
C ILE A 134 -6.77 -8.32 -16.54
N CYS A 135 -5.73 -8.09 -17.35
CA CYS A 135 -4.52 -7.43 -16.93
C CYS A 135 -4.38 -6.07 -17.66
N ILE A 136 -4.19 -5.00 -16.91
CA ILE A 136 -4.02 -3.64 -17.40
C ILE A 136 -2.66 -3.16 -16.93
N VAL A 137 -1.73 -2.94 -17.87
CA VAL A 137 -0.36 -2.54 -17.58
C VAL A 137 -0.15 -1.10 -18.03
N LEU A 138 0.08 -0.21 -17.08
CA LEU A 138 0.36 1.20 -17.30
C LEU A 138 1.87 1.49 -17.33
N PRO A 139 2.33 2.59 -17.90
CA PRO A 139 3.69 3.06 -17.70
C PRO A 139 4.00 3.32 -16.22
N ASP A 140 5.27 3.23 -15.84
CA ASP A 140 5.73 3.50 -14.47
C ASP A 140 6.19 4.94 -14.33
N GLY A 141 5.84 5.58 -13.20
CA GLY A 141 6.26 6.93 -12.83
C GLY A 141 5.11 7.82 -12.38
N GLU A 142 5.41 8.80 -11.53
CA GLU A 142 4.42 9.75 -10.98
C GLU A 142 3.81 10.64 -12.09
N GLU A 143 4.52 10.90 -13.17
CA GLU A 143 4.01 11.62 -14.35
C GLU A 143 2.82 10.94 -15.01
N TYR A 144 2.66 9.62 -14.82
CA TYR A 144 1.54 8.84 -15.34
C TYR A 144 0.33 8.80 -14.41
N LYS A 145 0.41 9.41 -13.23
CA LYS A 145 -0.73 9.66 -12.37
C LYS A 145 -1.58 10.81 -12.95
N ASN A 146 -2.22 10.53 -14.06
CA ASN A 146 -2.94 11.52 -14.84
C ASN A 146 -4.21 10.95 -15.47
N TRP A 147 -5.00 11.84 -16.06
CA TRP A 147 -6.28 11.50 -16.67
C TRP A 147 -6.15 10.54 -17.85
N ALA A 148 -5.06 10.64 -18.63
CA ALA A 148 -4.84 9.77 -19.79
C ALA A 148 -4.62 8.30 -19.38
N SER A 149 -3.88 8.06 -18.29
CA SER A 149 -3.68 6.72 -17.71
C SER A 149 -4.98 6.16 -17.13
N LEU A 150 -5.76 6.99 -16.46
CA LEU A 150 -7.08 6.59 -15.95
C LEU A 150 -8.03 6.19 -17.09
N MET A 151 -8.03 6.92 -18.19
CA MET A 151 -8.85 6.58 -19.38
C MET A 151 -8.44 5.25 -19.99
N GLN A 152 -7.15 4.87 -19.99
CA GLN A 152 -6.71 3.55 -20.45
C GLN A 152 -7.33 2.42 -19.59
N ILE A 153 -7.46 2.63 -18.29
CA ILE A 153 -8.13 1.67 -17.40
C ILE A 153 -9.60 1.55 -17.79
N PHE A 154 -10.32 2.66 -17.95
CA PHE A 154 -11.73 2.64 -18.33
C PHE A 154 -11.94 1.98 -19.70
N ASP A 155 -11.13 2.30 -20.70
CA ASP A 155 -11.23 1.70 -22.03
C ASP A 155 -11.02 0.18 -21.96
N ALA A 156 -10.05 -0.29 -21.20
CA ALA A 156 -9.80 -1.71 -20.99
C ALA A 156 -10.99 -2.41 -20.29
N LEU A 157 -11.56 -1.79 -19.25
CA LEU A 157 -12.71 -2.33 -18.54
C LEU A 157 -13.94 -2.43 -19.44
N LEU A 158 -14.21 -1.40 -20.24
CA LEU A 158 -15.34 -1.37 -21.18
C LEU A 158 -15.16 -2.40 -22.30
N ALA A 159 -13.97 -2.49 -22.87
CA ALA A 159 -13.65 -3.47 -23.93
C ALA A 159 -13.85 -4.91 -23.47
N ASN A 160 -13.57 -5.19 -22.19
CA ASN A 160 -13.74 -6.51 -21.58
C ASN A 160 -15.11 -6.70 -20.91
N LYS A 161 -16.06 -5.80 -21.15
CA LYS A 161 -17.43 -5.88 -20.61
C LYS A 161 -17.45 -6.07 -19.08
N CYS A 162 -16.59 -5.36 -18.39
CA CYS A 162 -16.59 -5.32 -16.94
C CYS A 162 -17.85 -4.64 -16.42
N ASP A 163 -18.38 -5.16 -15.34
CA ASP A 163 -19.58 -4.64 -14.69
C ASP A 163 -19.30 -4.24 -13.23
N ARG A 164 -20.32 -3.81 -12.51
CA ARG A 164 -20.23 -3.39 -11.11
C ARG A 164 -19.86 -4.52 -10.14
N LYS A 165 -19.83 -5.78 -10.57
CA LYS A 165 -19.40 -6.94 -9.80
C LYS A 165 -17.95 -7.32 -10.08
N THR A 166 -17.30 -6.67 -11.05
CA THR A 166 -15.89 -6.87 -11.34
C THR A 166 -15.06 -6.30 -10.20
N THR A 167 -14.18 -7.11 -9.65
CA THR A 167 -13.22 -6.66 -8.62
C THR A 167 -12.01 -6.05 -9.29
N LEU A 168 -11.63 -4.83 -8.87
CA LEU A 168 -10.38 -4.20 -9.26
C LEU A 168 -9.29 -4.53 -8.24
N VAL A 169 -8.12 -4.90 -8.71
CA VAL A 169 -6.95 -5.21 -7.90
C VAL A 169 -5.80 -4.30 -8.30
N ALA A 170 -5.38 -3.42 -7.41
CA ALA A 170 -4.19 -2.59 -7.59
C ALA A 170 -2.94 -3.40 -7.22
N LEU A 171 -2.10 -3.71 -8.20
CA LEU A 171 -0.81 -4.38 -7.99
C LEU A 171 0.33 -3.41 -8.25
N GLY A 172 0.72 -2.66 -7.23
CA GLY A 172 1.75 -1.63 -7.36
C GLY A 172 1.87 -0.74 -6.13
N GLY A 173 2.55 0.37 -6.28
CA GLY A 173 2.67 1.43 -5.29
C GLY A 173 1.53 2.44 -5.34
N GLY A 174 1.75 3.63 -4.73
CA GLY A 174 0.74 4.68 -4.59
C GLY A 174 0.13 5.14 -5.90
N VAL A 175 0.91 5.28 -6.98
CA VAL A 175 0.39 5.70 -8.29
C VAL A 175 -0.67 4.73 -8.81
N ILE A 176 -0.40 3.43 -8.74
CA ILE A 176 -1.34 2.40 -9.17
C ILE A 176 -2.56 2.34 -8.23
N GLY A 177 -2.33 2.44 -6.91
CA GLY A 177 -3.43 2.47 -5.94
C GLY A 177 -4.37 3.65 -6.13
N ASP A 178 -3.84 4.82 -6.48
CA ASP A 178 -4.65 6.04 -6.69
C ASP A 178 -5.39 6.06 -8.05
N LEU A 179 -4.91 5.29 -9.04
CA LEU A 179 -5.54 5.18 -10.36
C LEU A 179 -6.59 4.06 -10.43
N THR A 180 -6.54 3.09 -9.50
CA THR A 180 -7.41 1.91 -9.48
C THR A 180 -8.64 2.11 -8.61
#